data_fac61dba4254fd660d8a63e1dee76e08
#
_entry.id   fac61dba4254fd660d8a63e1dee76e08
#
_cell.length_a   1.000
_cell.length_b   1.000
_cell.length_c   1.000
_cell.angle_alpha   90.00
_cell.angle_beta   90.00
_cell.angle_gamma   90.00
#
_symmetry.space_group_name_H-M   'P 1'
#
loop_
_entity.id
_entity.type
_entity.pdbx_description
1 polymer ?
#
loop_
_entity_poly.entity_id
_entity_poly.type
_entity_poly.pdbx_seq_one_letter_code
_entity_poly.pdbx_strand_id
1 'polypeptide(L)'
;MRMLDFDRFMKTLGDARSVGLTAPAFGDGDSVGTQCALKEILEHKYPKLKVRIINETACPRRYMFLHHADAFEISEDILREDPSTWPEIMVCVDGNFERIGDDTMKIWDAAKKRGQVDHHAISGTDVYDFRLYQPEAAATTEIVFDLVRKLGLPLTKTIAQSLYMGLIFDTGLFKHSNTTPKVMRMGAELLETGFNHTQTAEEGLLIRTPPAFDLLKTVLAESRFELDARYVWSVLSYAAYEKSGADADDKEGLIDQLFLTTKCEIAGFYFEIKPQIWKVSFRARKHWDVAALARTLNPQGGGHKKAAGCSLEGPMSDVLSRCHKSVKALLVT
;
A
#
# COMPACT_ATOMS: atom_id res chain seq x y z
N MET A 1 6.28 -18.94 17.51
CA MET A 1 6.91 -17.65 17.85
C MET A 1 5.80 -16.66 18.20
N ARG A 2 5.88 -15.88 19.29
CA ARG A 2 4.85 -14.85 19.55
C ARG A 2 4.86 -13.86 18.38
N MET A 3 3.74 -13.70 17.70
CA MET A 3 3.62 -12.87 16.48
C MET A 3 3.82 -11.36 16.75
N LEU A 4 3.61 -10.91 17.99
CA LEU A 4 3.85 -9.52 18.41
C LEU A 4 4.74 -9.53 19.67
N ASP A 5 6.03 -9.33 19.49
CA ASP A 5 6.99 -9.10 20.56
C ASP A 5 7.59 -7.68 20.40
N PHE A 6 6.80 -6.70 20.85
CA PHE A 6 7.15 -5.29 20.75
C PHE A 6 8.45 -4.94 21.48
N ASP A 7 8.70 -5.57 22.64
CA ASP A 7 9.90 -5.30 23.42
C ASP A 7 11.16 -5.79 22.68
N ARG A 8 11.11 -7.02 22.15
CA ARG A 8 12.21 -7.56 21.33
C ARG A 8 12.42 -6.76 20.06
N PHE A 9 11.33 -6.37 19.37
CA PHE A 9 11.38 -5.55 18.17
C PHE A 9 12.11 -4.24 18.44
N MET A 10 11.65 -3.48 19.42
CA MET A 10 12.23 -2.18 19.76
C MET A 10 13.66 -2.30 20.29
N LYS A 11 13.95 -3.31 21.11
CA LYS A 11 15.32 -3.56 21.58
C LYS A 11 16.26 -3.85 20.42
N THR A 12 15.85 -4.69 19.47
CA THR A 12 16.67 -5.02 18.29
C THR A 12 17.01 -3.78 17.47
N LEU A 13 16.06 -2.85 17.31
CA LEU A 13 16.28 -1.59 16.60
C LEU A 13 17.14 -0.62 17.41
N GLY A 14 16.91 -0.52 18.73
CA GLY A 14 17.64 0.39 19.61
C GLY A 14 19.11 -0.02 19.85
N ASP A 15 19.45 -1.30 19.66
CA ASP A 15 20.83 -1.81 19.76
C ASP A 15 21.67 -1.52 18.48
N ALA A 16 21.03 -1.03 17.39
CA ALA A 16 21.70 -0.71 16.14
C ALA A 16 22.21 0.74 16.12
N ARG A 17 23.14 1.02 15.19
CA ARG A 17 23.59 2.39 14.90
C ARG A 17 22.70 3.07 13.85
N SER A 18 22.16 2.28 12.94
CA SER A 18 21.31 2.77 11.87
C SER A 18 20.25 1.76 11.45
N VAL A 19 19.08 2.28 11.09
CA VAL A 19 17.91 1.52 10.60
C VAL A 19 17.40 2.16 9.33
N GLY A 20 17.15 1.34 8.31
CA GLY A 20 16.42 1.69 7.11
C GLY A 20 14.99 1.13 7.18
N LEU A 21 14.01 1.99 6.97
CA LEU A 21 12.62 1.61 6.79
C LEU A 21 12.34 1.57 5.29
N THR A 22 11.76 0.48 4.81
CA THR A 22 11.36 0.34 3.40
C THR A 22 9.97 -0.26 3.28
N ALA A 23 9.36 -0.13 2.12
CA ALA A 23 8.06 -0.68 1.80
C ALA A 23 8.05 -1.23 0.36
N PRO A 24 7.01 -1.97 -0.06
CA PRO A 24 6.82 -2.31 -1.47
C PRO A 24 6.94 -1.08 -2.37
N ALA A 25 7.54 -1.26 -3.55
CA ALA A 25 7.62 -0.22 -4.57
C ALA A 25 6.21 0.32 -4.87
N PHE A 26 6.07 1.63 -5.05
CA PHE A 26 4.78 2.33 -5.16
C PHE A 26 3.98 2.32 -3.84
N GLY A 27 4.57 2.91 -2.80
CA GLY A 27 3.98 3.00 -1.47
C GLY A 27 2.60 3.65 -1.47
N ASP A 28 1.71 3.07 -0.69
CA ASP A 28 0.35 3.58 -0.46
C ASP A 28 0.23 4.33 0.89
N GLY A 29 -0.99 4.69 1.28
CA GLY A 29 -1.21 5.46 2.50
C GLY A 29 -0.85 4.72 3.78
N ASP A 30 -0.94 3.37 3.80
CA ASP A 30 -0.56 2.59 4.98
C ASP A 30 0.95 2.42 5.07
N SER A 31 1.62 2.11 3.98
CA SER A 31 3.07 1.98 3.94
C SER A 31 3.78 3.31 4.26
N VAL A 32 3.35 4.42 3.65
CA VAL A 32 3.93 5.76 3.90
C VAL A 32 3.64 6.23 5.33
N GLY A 33 2.38 6.09 5.79
CA GLY A 33 1.99 6.44 7.16
C GLY A 33 2.76 5.63 8.20
N THR A 34 2.96 4.33 7.96
CA THR A 34 3.76 3.45 8.83
C THR A 34 5.23 3.88 8.89
N GLN A 35 5.86 4.19 7.74
CA GLN A 35 7.25 4.62 7.69
C GLN A 35 7.46 5.95 8.42
N CYS A 36 6.61 6.96 8.17
CA CYS A 36 6.66 8.25 8.84
C CYS A 36 6.49 8.12 10.36
N ALA A 37 5.47 7.37 10.81
CA ALA A 37 5.22 7.16 12.23
C ALA A 37 6.38 6.41 12.91
N LEU A 38 6.87 5.33 12.32
CA LEU A 38 7.98 4.56 12.89
C LEU A 38 9.27 5.37 12.97
N LYS A 39 9.58 6.19 11.96
CA LYS A 39 10.74 7.08 12.00
C LYS A 39 10.65 8.01 13.21
N GLU A 40 9.55 8.73 13.39
CA GLU A 40 9.36 9.65 14.52
C GLU A 40 9.42 8.92 15.88
N ILE A 41 8.78 7.75 15.99
CA ILE A 41 8.80 6.92 17.20
C ILE A 41 10.22 6.48 17.56
N LEU A 42 10.98 6.00 16.59
CA LEU A 42 12.34 5.50 16.81
C LEU A 42 13.31 6.64 17.16
N GLU A 43 13.24 7.78 16.49
CA GLU A 43 14.06 8.96 16.80
C GLU A 43 13.76 9.55 18.17
N HIS A 44 12.47 9.55 18.57
CA HIS A 44 12.07 9.98 19.90
C HIS A 44 12.61 9.05 21.01
N LYS A 45 12.47 7.74 20.79
CA LYS A 45 12.89 6.73 21.79
C LYS A 45 14.40 6.53 21.85
N TYR A 46 15.06 6.64 20.72
CA TYR A 46 16.50 6.40 20.56
C TYR A 46 17.18 7.56 19.82
N PRO A 47 17.44 8.71 20.49
CA PRO A 47 17.94 9.92 19.83
C PRO A 47 19.30 9.82 19.13
N LYS A 48 20.03 8.72 19.37
CA LYS A 48 21.31 8.43 18.69
C LYS A 48 21.18 7.48 17.50
N LEU A 49 20.01 6.88 17.32
CA LEU A 49 19.74 5.96 16.21
C LEU A 49 19.55 6.78 14.93
N LYS A 50 20.32 6.45 13.90
CA LYS A 50 20.09 7.03 12.57
C LYS A 50 18.98 6.26 11.87
N VAL A 51 17.84 6.91 11.65
CA VAL A 51 16.68 6.29 10.95
C VAL A 51 16.53 6.91 9.57
N ARG A 52 16.59 6.07 8.53
CA ARG A 52 16.40 6.45 7.13
C ARG A 52 15.12 5.80 6.59
N ILE A 53 14.42 6.49 5.69
CA ILE A 53 13.32 5.90 4.91
C ILE A 53 13.85 5.73 3.49
N ILE A 54 14.04 4.49 3.04
CA ILE A 54 14.70 4.17 1.77
C ILE A 54 13.76 3.30 0.94
N ASN A 55 13.33 3.80 -0.20
CA ASN A 55 12.39 3.11 -1.09
C ASN A 55 12.87 3.14 -2.54
N GLU A 56 12.31 2.26 -3.36
CA GLU A 56 12.56 2.21 -4.81
C GLU A 56 12.08 3.48 -5.52
N THR A 57 11.05 4.13 -4.99
CA THR A 57 10.45 5.34 -5.55
C THR A 57 10.34 6.43 -4.49
N ALA A 58 10.27 7.69 -4.93
CA ALA A 58 9.99 8.81 -4.04
C ALA A 58 8.63 8.66 -3.33
N CYS A 59 8.47 9.40 -2.23
CA CYS A 59 7.17 9.49 -1.57
C CYS A 59 6.11 10.01 -2.56
N PRO A 60 4.95 9.35 -2.68
CA PRO A 60 3.88 9.83 -3.53
C PRO A 60 3.43 11.24 -3.12
N ARG A 61 3.22 12.11 -4.12
CA ARG A 61 2.91 13.53 -3.93
C ARG A 61 1.76 13.77 -2.96
N ARG A 62 0.71 12.94 -3.01
CA ARG A 62 -0.48 13.04 -2.15
C ARG A 62 -0.21 12.87 -0.66
N TYR A 63 0.93 12.31 -0.26
CA TYR A 63 1.30 12.10 1.14
C TYR A 63 2.38 13.07 1.63
N MET A 64 2.82 14.03 0.81
CA MET A 64 3.87 14.99 1.16
C MET A 64 3.50 15.93 2.32
N PHE A 65 2.23 15.95 2.74
CA PHE A 65 1.77 16.67 3.93
C PHE A 65 2.09 15.96 5.26
N LEU A 66 2.49 14.68 5.21
CA LEU A 66 2.87 13.93 6.40
C LEU A 66 4.27 14.35 6.88
N HIS A 67 4.45 14.41 8.20
CA HIS A 67 5.75 14.64 8.79
C HIS A 67 6.73 13.52 8.40
N HIS A 68 7.94 13.85 8.00
CA HIS A 68 8.96 12.97 7.41
C HIS A 68 8.68 12.45 5.99
N ALA A 69 7.65 12.89 5.30
CA ALA A 69 7.46 12.53 3.89
C ALA A 69 8.59 13.08 2.98
N ASP A 70 9.18 14.20 3.36
CA ASP A 70 10.36 14.80 2.70
C ASP A 70 11.68 14.08 3.01
N ALA A 71 11.69 13.18 3.99
CA ALA A 71 12.85 12.37 4.36
C ALA A 71 12.95 11.04 3.60
N PHE A 72 12.09 10.81 2.60
CA PHE A 72 12.16 9.64 1.73
C PHE A 72 13.37 9.74 0.80
N GLU A 73 14.19 8.71 0.83
CA GLU A 73 15.40 8.59 0.02
C GLU A 73 15.18 7.51 -1.05
N ILE A 74 15.64 7.78 -2.28
CA ILE A 74 15.52 6.83 -3.39
C ILE A 74 16.70 5.87 -3.37
N SER A 75 16.44 4.59 -3.47
CA SER A 75 17.46 3.53 -3.37
C SER A 75 18.58 3.67 -4.39
N GLU A 76 18.29 4.12 -5.61
CA GLU A 76 19.31 4.39 -6.64
C GLU A 76 20.36 5.40 -6.16
N ASP A 77 19.96 6.43 -5.41
CA ASP A 77 20.90 7.42 -4.87
C ASP A 77 21.73 6.84 -3.73
N ILE A 78 21.13 6.02 -2.87
CA ILE A 78 21.83 5.32 -1.77
C ILE A 78 22.88 4.35 -2.30
N LEU A 79 22.63 3.69 -3.42
CA LEU A 79 23.61 2.79 -4.06
C LEU A 79 24.85 3.50 -4.57
N ARG A 80 24.82 4.84 -4.71
CA ARG A 80 26.00 5.67 -5.06
C ARG A 80 26.83 6.07 -3.85
N GLU A 81 26.29 5.89 -2.63
CA GLU A 81 27.01 6.14 -1.38
C GLU A 81 28.01 5.02 -1.07
N ASP A 82 28.97 5.30 -0.16
CA ASP A 82 29.81 4.26 0.42
C ASP A 82 28.95 3.22 1.15
N PRO A 83 29.03 1.92 0.81
CA PRO A 83 28.26 0.87 1.49
C PRO A 83 28.42 0.84 3.02
N SER A 84 29.50 1.39 3.56
CA SER A 84 29.68 1.49 5.01
C SER A 84 28.68 2.44 5.70
N THR A 85 28.01 3.31 4.92
CA THR A 85 26.98 4.26 5.38
C THR A 85 25.58 3.69 5.33
N TRP A 86 25.40 2.53 4.70
CA TRP A 86 24.09 1.88 4.56
C TRP A 86 23.56 1.42 5.92
N PRO A 87 22.24 1.26 6.07
CA PRO A 87 21.65 0.83 7.32
C PRO A 87 22.14 -0.54 7.78
N GLU A 88 22.43 -0.68 9.08
CA GLU A 88 22.77 -1.99 9.67
C GLU A 88 21.56 -2.93 9.70
N ILE A 89 20.38 -2.38 9.87
CA ILE A 89 19.11 -3.10 9.90
C ILE A 89 18.18 -2.52 8.84
N MET A 90 17.53 -3.39 8.07
CA MET A 90 16.43 -3.01 7.19
C MET A 90 15.11 -3.57 7.73
N VAL A 91 14.05 -2.76 7.71
CA VAL A 91 12.70 -3.16 8.11
C VAL A 91 11.75 -2.89 6.96
N CYS A 92 11.16 -3.96 6.43
CA CYS A 92 10.09 -3.86 5.44
C CYS A 92 8.76 -3.65 6.18
N VAL A 93 8.03 -2.61 5.83
CA VAL A 93 6.70 -2.34 6.37
C VAL A 93 5.65 -2.55 5.30
N ASP A 94 4.47 -2.98 5.72
CA ASP A 94 3.27 -3.06 4.90
C ASP A 94 3.45 -3.91 3.63
N GLY A 95 4.01 -5.08 3.79
CA GLY A 95 4.17 -6.05 2.70
C GLY A 95 5.39 -6.95 2.83
N ASN A 96 5.74 -7.59 1.72
CA ASN A 96 6.83 -8.55 1.66
C ASN A 96 8.05 -7.94 0.95
N PHE A 97 9.25 -8.30 1.43
CA PHE A 97 10.54 -7.86 0.88
C PHE A 97 10.69 -8.11 -0.62
N GLU A 98 10.08 -9.16 -1.17
CA GLU A 98 10.11 -9.48 -2.61
C GLU A 98 9.52 -8.36 -3.51
N ARG A 99 8.85 -7.37 -2.92
CA ARG A 99 8.17 -6.29 -3.62
C ARG A 99 8.81 -4.92 -3.42
N ILE A 100 9.92 -4.82 -2.71
CA ILE A 100 10.57 -3.54 -2.38
C ILE A 100 11.30 -2.89 -3.56
N GLY A 101 11.50 -3.60 -4.66
CA GLY A 101 12.21 -3.15 -5.86
C GLY A 101 13.66 -3.64 -5.92
N ASP A 102 14.24 -3.60 -7.13
CA ASP A 102 15.54 -4.23 -7.40
C ASP A 102 16.71 -3.49 -6.75
N ASP A 103 16.67 -2.16 -6.72
CA ASP A 103 17.74 -1.36 -6.11
C ASP A 103 17.65 -1.38 -4.59
N THR A 104 16.44 -1.30 -4.04
CA THR A 104 16.20 -1.46 -2.60
C THR A 104 16.62 -2.85 -2.12
N MET A 105 16.43 -3.89 -2.94
CA MET A 105 16.83 -5.26 -2.62
C MET A 105 18.34 -5.38 -2.38
N LYS A 106 19.17 -4.65 -3.11
CA LYS A 106 20.63 -4.65 -2.92
C LYS A 106 21.02 -4.13 -1.53
N ILE A 107 20.33 -3.08 -1.06
CA ILE A 107 20.53 -2.50 0.28
C ILE A 107 20.00 -3.46 1.35
N TRP A 108 18.83 -4.06 1.10
CA TRP A 108 18.23 -5.07 1.96
C TRP A 108 19.16 -6.28 2.18
N ASP A 109 19.75 -6.79 1.10
CA ASP A 109 20.65 -7.95 1.15
C ASP A 109 21.97 -7.65 1.88
N ALA A 110 22.43 -6.41 1.86
CA ALA A 110 23.61 -5.96 2.58
C ALA A 110 23.38 -5.76 4.09
N ALA A 111 22.12 -5.66 4.54
CA ALA A 111 21.78 -5.43 5.94
C ALA A 111 22.16 -6.64 6.81
N LYS A 112 22.67 -6.37 8.04
CA LYS A 112 23.03 -7.40 9.02
C LYS A 112 21.82 -8.12 9.59
N LYS A 113 20.69 -7.42 9.72
CA LYS A 113 19.42 -7.97 10.18
C LYS A 113 18.27 -7.40 9.35
N ARG A 114 17.22 -8.20 9.22
CA ARG A 114 16.02 -7.88 8.43
C ARG A 114 14.79 -8.05 9.30
N GLY A 115 13.98 -7.00 9.36
CA GLY A 115 12.74 -6.98 10.13
C GLY A 115 11.51 -6.78 9.23
N GLN A 116 10.34 -7.06 9.82
CA GLN A 116 9.06 -6.80 9.16
C GLN A 116 8.03 -6.25 10.14
N VAL A 117 7.19 -5.32 9.66
CA VAL A 117 5.93 -4.92 10.30
C VAL A 117 4.84 -5.02 9.26
N ASP A 118 3.88 -5.95 9.43
CA ASP A 118 2.96 -6.24 8.34
C ASP A 118 1.66 -6.93 8.79
N HIS A 119 0.58 -6.69 8.07
CA HIS A 119 -0.73 -7.32 8.25
C HIS A 119 -1.17 -8.18 7.06
N HIS A 120 -0.44 -8.23 5.96
CA HIS A 120 -0.81 -9.01 4.79
C HIS A 120 -0.71 -10.52 5.04
N ALA A 121 -1.58 -11.32 4.40
CA ALA A 121 -1.46 -12.77 4.39
C ALA A 121 -0.22 -13.17 3.56
N ILE A 122 0.85 -13.63 4.21
CA ILE A 122 2.15 -13.88 3.59
C ILE A 122 2.50 -15.36 3.59
N SER A 123 3.10 -15.81 2.47
CA SER A 123 3.88 -17.04 2.38
C SER A 123 5.38 -16.69 2.47
N GLY A 124 6.17 -17.40 3.26
CA GLY A 124 7.62 -17.23 3.37
C GLY A 124 8.04 -16.33 4.54
N THR A 125 8.32 -16.93 5.70
CA THR A 125 8.59 -16.21 6.95
C THR A 125 10.03 -16.30 7.40
N ASP A 126 10.86 -17.14 6.78
CA ASP A 126 12.17 -17.51 7.30
C ASP A 126 13.29 -16.51 6.97
N VAL A 127 12.96 -15.46 6.22
CA VAL A 127 13.91 -14.41 5.82
C VAL A 127 14.03 -13.26 6.83
N TYR A 128 13.12 -13.20 7.81
CA TYR A 128 13.09 -12.12 8.78
C TYR A 128 13.68 -12.55 10.13
N ASP A 129 14.67 -11.82 10.63
CA ASP A 129 15.27 -12.05 11.95
C ASP A 129 14.31 -11.69 13.09
N PHE A 130 13.43 -10.72 12.86
CA PHE A 130 12.40 -10.26 13.81
C PHE A 130 11.22 -9.65 13.06
N ARG A 131 10.03 -9.70 13.67
CA ARG A 131 8.83 -9.17 13.02
C ARG A 131 7.73 -8.81 14.00
N LEU A 132 6.91 -7.83 13.61
CA LEU A 132 5.57 -7.58 14.13
C LEU A 132 4.58 -7.95 13.02
N TYR A 133 3.87 -9.05 13.21
CA TYR A 133 2.98 -9.58 12.19
C TYR A 133 1.62 -9.88 12.77
N GLN A 134 0.58 -9.26 12.20
CA GLN A 134 -0.80 -9.42 12.65
C GLN A 134 -1.77 -9.39 11.47
N PRO A 135 -2.07 -10.53 10.85
CA PRO A 135 -2.94 -10.59 9.67
C PRO A 135 -4.40 -10.19 9.92
N GLU A 136 -4.83 -10.12 11.19
CA GLU A 136 -6.16 -9.65 11.58
C GLU A 136 -6.24 -8.12 11.73
N ALA A 137 -5.11 -7.42 11.76
CA ALA A 137 -5.10 -5.96 11.80
C ALA A 137 -5.70 -5.38 10.52
N ALA A 138 -6.42 -4.29 10.65
CA ALA A 138 -7.03 -3.63 9.50
C ALA A 138 -6.02 -2.92 8.61
N ALA A 139 -4.86 -2.57 9.19
CA ALA A 139 -3.77 -1.83 8.56
C ALA A 139 -2.46 -2.09 9.31
N THR A 140 -1.31 -1.92 8.68
CA THR A 140 0.00 -1.97 9.36
C THR A 140 0.13 -0.86 10.40
N THR A 141 -0.46 0.30 10.16
CA THR A 141 -0.55 1.40 11.12
C THR A 141 -1.30 1.01 12.40
N GLU A 142 -2.24 0.06 12.38
CA GLU A 142 -2.87 -0.48 13.60
C GLU A 142 -1.85 -1.20 14.49
N ILE A 143 -0.91 -1.95 13.91
CA ILE A 143 0.16 -2.62 14.64
C ILE A 143 1.10 -1.61 15.30
N VAL A 144 1.43 -0.53 14.58
CA VAL A 144 2.27 0.56 15.11
C VAL A 144 1.55 1.35 16.21
N PHE A 145 0.25 1.54 16.09
CA PHE A 145 -0.56 2.14 17.16
C PHE A 145 -0.51 1.28 18.44
N ASP A 146 -0.69 -0.03 18.31
CA ASP A 146 -0.56 -0.98 19.43
C ASP A 146 0.85 -0.93 20.07
N LEU A 147 1.89 -0.76 19.24
CA LEU A 147 3.28 -0.56 19.70
C LEU A 147 3.40 0.71 20.56
N VAL A 148 2.88 1.85 20.08
CA VAL A 148 2.88 3.13 20.83
C VAL A 148 2.18 2.96 22.19
N ARG A 149 1.00 2.35 22.20
CA ARG A 149 0.22 2.12 23.40
C ARG A 149 0.91 1.17 24.37
N LYS A 150 1.45 0.06 23.89
CA LYS A 150 2.15 -0.94 24.70
C LYS A 150 3.39 -0.38 25.39
N LEU A 151 4.12 0.51 24.72
CA LEU A 151 5.34 1.10 25.25
C LEU A 151 5.12 2.39 26.04
N GLY A 152 3.87 2.89 26.12
CA GLY A 152 3.56 4.15 26.77
C GLY A 152 4.24 5.36 26.14
N LEU A 153 4.45 5.31 24.83
CA LEU A 153 5.08 6.39 24.08
C LEU A 153 4.08 7.51 23.82
N PRO A 154 4.53 8.77 23.69
CA PRO A 154 3.64 9.89 23.37
C PRO A 154 3.02 9.70 21.98
N LEU A 155 1.70 9.86 21.90
CA LEU A 155 0.97 9.94 20.66
C LEU A 155 0.92 11.40 20.22
N THR A 156 1.95 11.86 19.51
CA THR A 156 2.02 13.23 18.98
C THR A 156 0.99 13.45 17.88
N LYS A 157 0.71 14.71 17.51
CA LYS A 157 -0.17 15.04 16.38
C LYS A 157 0.36 14.47 15.05
N THR A 158 1.66 14.49 14.86
CA THR A 158 2.33 14.01 13.65
C THR A 158 2.32 12.49 13.55
N ILE A 159 2.61 11.78 14.64
CA ILE A 159 2.43 10.32 14.71
C ILE A 159 0.96 9.95 14.45
N ALA A 160 0.03 10.64 15.12
CA ALA A 160 -1.40 10.37 14.97
C ALA A 160 -1.89 10.59 13.53
N GLN A 161 -1.43 11.67 12.87
CA GLN A 161 -1.76 11.95 11.48
C GLN A 161 -1.26 10.85 10.54
N SER A 162 -0.02 10.40 10.72
CA SER A 162 0.59 9.34 9.92
C SER A 162 -0.13 7.99 10.13
N LEU A 163 -0.46 7.64 11.38
CA LEU A 163 -1.22 6.43 11.68
C LEU A 163 -2.66 6.49 11.14
N TYR A 164 -3.28 7.67 11.21
CA TYR A 164 -4.63 7.88 10.69
C TYR A 164 -4.66 7.75 9.16
N MET A 165 -3.62 8.22 8.46
CA MET A 165 -3.53 8.08 6.99
C MET A 165 -3.60 6.62 6.57
N GLY A 166 -2.78 5.74 7.16
CA GLY A 166 -2.81 4.31 6.84
C GLY A 166 -4.15 3.67 7.24
N LEU A 167 -4.67 4.00 8.41
CA LEU A 167 -5.94 3.47 8.89
C LEU A 167 -7.10 3.77 7.92
N ILE A 168 -7.23 5.03 7.47
CA ILE A 168 -8.30 5.41 6.53
C ILE A 168 -8.06 4.89 5.12
N PHE A 169 -6.79 4.67 4.71
CA PHE A 169 -6.47 4.08 3.43
C PHE A 169 -6.99 2.65 3.35
N ASP A 170 -6.56 1.78 4.23
CA ASP A 170 -6.89 0.35 4.20
C ASP A 170 -8.34 0.05 4.56
N THR A 171 -8.96 0.88 5.40
CA THR A 171 -10.38 0.76 5.70
C THR A 171 -11.29 1.44 4.66
N GLY A 172 -10.70 2.10 3.65
CA GLY A 172 -11.42 2.84 2.65
C GLY A 172 -12.32 3.91 3.26
N LEU A 173 -11.80 4.74 4.17
CA LEU A 173 -12.57 5.69 4.98
C LEU A 173 -13.64 4.98 5.83
N PHE A 174 -13.26 3.89 6.49
CA PHE A 174 -14.11 3.07 7.37
C PHE A 174 -15.29 2.37 6.67
N LYS A 175 -15.25 2.23 5.35
CA LYS A 175 -16.30 1.54 4.56
C LYS A 175 -16.04 0.04 4.37
N HIS A 176 -14.79 -0.40 4.48
CA HIS A 176 -14.43 -1.79 4.24
C HIS A 176 -14.76 -2.68 5.43
N SER A 177 -14.87 -3.99 5.16
CA SER A 177 -15.26 -5.00 6.16
C SER A 177 -14.23 -5.25 7.26
N ASN A 178 -12.99 -4.79 7.10
CA ASN A 178 -11.94 -4.79 8.12
C ASN A 178 -12.11 -3.66 9.15
N THR A 179 -13.10 -2.78 9.00
CA THR A 179 -13.45 -1.75 9.99
C THR A 179 -14.11 -2.40 11.21
N THR A 180 -13.33 -2.66 12.23
CA THR A 180 -13.78 -3.28 13.49
C THR A 180 -14.10 -2.22 14.56
N PRO A 181 -14.77 -2.59 15.68
CA PRO A 181 -14.90 -1.68 16.83
C PRO A 181 -13.56 -1.22 17.40
N LYS A 182 -12.48 -2.00 17.29
CA LYS A 182 -11.12 -1.61 17.68
C LYS A 182 -10.60 -0.49 16.77
N VAL A 183 -10.76 -0.64 15.47
CA VAL A 183 -10.40 0.37 14.45
C VAL A 183 -11.11 1.70 14.70
N MET A 184 -12.40 1.66 15.01
CA MET A 184 -13.17 2.88 15.30
C MET A 184 -12.69 3.56 16.59
N ARG A 185 -12.36 2.81 17.65
CA ARG A 185 -11.77 3.37 18.86
C ARG A 185 -10.38 3.95 18.61
N MET A 186 -9.54 3.26 17.84
CA MET A 186 -8.25 3.79 17.40
C MET A 186 -8.43 5.12 16.65
N GLY A 187 -9.35 5.18 15.68
CA GLY A 187 -9.66 6.43 14.97
C GLY A 187 -10.05 7.55 15.91
N ALA A 188 -10.94 7.29 16.88
CA ALA A 188 -11.36 8.28 17.88
C ALA A 188 -10.17 8.79 18.71
N GLU A 189 -9.32 7.89 19.20
CA GLU A 189 -8.16 8.24 20.02
C GLU A 189 -7.10 9.03 19.21
N LEU A 190 -6.90 8.70 17.95
CA LEU A 190 -6.04 9.49 17.07
C LEU A 190 -6.58 10.93 16.90
N LEU A 191 -7.89 11.08 16.71
CA LEU A 191 -8.54 12.41 16.58
C LEU A 191 -8.42 13.26 17.84
N GLU A 192 -8.38 12.66 19.03
CA GLU A 192 -8.21 13.37 20.30
C GLU A 192 -6.90 14.17 20.38
N THR A 193 -5.88 13.79 19.58
CA THR A 193 -4.62 14.54 19.49
C THR A 193 -4.76 15.91 18.82
N GLY A 194 -5.85 16.11 18.06
CA GLY A 194 -6.17 17.38 17.39
C GLY A 194 -5.33 17.67 16.14
N PHE A 195 -4.86 16.67 15.41
CA PHE A 195 -4.36 16.87 14.05
C PHE A 195 -5.50 17.18 13.06
N ASN A 196 -5.19 17.69 11.90
CA ASN A 196 -6.20 18.01 10.89
C ASN A 196 -6.62 16.76 10.09
N HIS A 197 -7.60 16.01 10.63
CA HIS A 197 -8.09 14.79 9.99
C HIS A 197 -8.80 15.04 8.66
N THR A 198 -9.48 16.20 8.51
CA THR A 198 -10.13 16.56 7.24
C THR A 198 -9.11 16.72 6.14
N GLN A 199 -8.06 17.50 6.38
CA GLN A 199 -6.95 17.63 5.42
C GLN A 199 -6.34 16.28 5.09
N THR A 200 -6.10 15.42 6.09
CA THR A 200 -5.53 14.09 5.88
C THR A 200 -6.38 13.22 4.95
N ALA A 201 -7.71 13.25 5.14
CA ALA A 201 -8.62 12.49 4.28
C ALA A 201 -8.73 13.10 2.86
N GLU A 202 -8.81 14.43 2.78
CA GLU A 202 -8.92 15.13 1.50
C GLU A 202 -7.67 14.96 0.65
N GLU A 203 -6.50 15.37 1.15
CA GLU A 203 -5.24 15.30 0.39
C GLU A 203 -4.80 13.85 0.10
N GLY A 204 -4.95 12.96 1.09
CA GLY A 204 -4.53 11.58 0.96
C GLY A 204 -5.42 10.72 0.04
N LEU A 205 -6.74 10.97 0.00
CA LEU A 205 -7.68 10.04 -0.63
C LEU A 205 -8.72 10.67 -1.56
N LEU A 206 -9.14 11.91 -1.32
CA LEU A 206 -10.35 12.44 -1.96
C LEU A 206 -10.07 13.45 -3.08
N ILE A 207 -9.11 14.35 -2.86
CA ILE A 207 -8.78 15.40 -3.83
C ILE A 207 -8.04 14.79 -5.02
N ARG A 208 -8.45 15.21 -6.20
CA ARG A 208 -7.83 14.83 -7.47
C ARG A 208 -7.25 16.04 -8.18
N THR A 209 -6.13 15.85 -8.85
CA THR A 209 -5.59 16.84 -9.78
C THR A 209 -6.47 16.96 -11.02
N PRO A 210 -6.42 18.07 -11.77
CA PRO A 210 -7.12 18.16 -13.05
C PRO A 210 -6.80 16.99 -14.01
N PRO A 211 -5.54 16.55 -14.20
CA PRO A 211 -5.22 15.35 -14.96
C PRO A 211 -5.88 14.07 -14.44
N ALA A 212 -5.87 13.84 -13.12
CA ALA A 212 -6.56 12.71 -12.51
C ALA A 212 -8.07 12.75 -12.74
N PHE A 213 -8.65 13.95 -12.77
CA PHE A 213 -10.07 14.14 -13.07
C PHE A 213 -10.39 13.82 -14.51
N ASP A 214 -9.51 14.17 -15.46
CA ASP A 214 -9.65 13.82 -16.89
C ASP A 214 -9.50 12.30 -17.11
N LEU A 215 -8.59 11.64 -16.39
CA LEU A 215 -8.53 10.17 -16.37
C LEU A 215 -9.83 9.56 -15.85
N LEU A 216 -10.38 10.08 -14.77
CA LEU A 216 -11.64 9.60 -14.22
C LEU A 216 -12.79 9.71 -15.22
N LYS A 217 -12.91 10.85 -15.91
CA LYS A 217 -13.91 11.02 -16.99
C LYS A 217 -13.74 9.97 -18.06
N THR A 218 -12.51 9.73 -18.51
CA THR A 218 -12.20 8.72 -19.53
C THR A 218 -12.60 7.31 -19.05
N VAL A 219 -12.20 6.93 -17.83
CA VAL A 219 -12.51 5.63 -17.25
C VAL A 219 -14.02 5.41 -17.12
N LEU A 220 -14.76 6.43 -16.68
CA LEU A 220 -16.22 6.35 -16.56
C LEU A 220 -16.91 6.29 -17.93
N ALA A 221 -16.47 7.07 -18.93
CA ALA A 221 -17.01 7.06 -20.28
C ALA A 221 -16.80 5.70 -20.99
N GLU A 222 -15.64 5.07 -20.75
CA GLU A 222 -15.28 3.76 -21.28
C GLU A 222 -15.81 2.59 -20.45
N SER A 223 -16.57 2.85 -19.38
CA SER A 223 -17.11 1.79 -18.54
C SER A 223 -18.13 0.91 -19.27
N ARG A 224 -18.08 -0.39 -18.99
CA ARG A 224 -18.99 -1.39 -19.58
C ARG A 224 -19.59 -2.23 -18.46
N PHE A 225 -20.83 -2.64 -18.67
CA PHE A 225 -21.66 -3.38 -17.71
C PHE A 225 -22.05 -4.72 -18.32
N GLU A 226 -21.66 -5.80 -17.67
CA GLU A 226 -21.97 -7.15 -18.11
C GLU A 226 -22.68 -7.95 -16.99
N LEU A 227 -23.35 -9.02 -17.36
CA LEU A 227 -24.04 -9.93 -16.41
C LEU A 227 -25.01 -9.18 -15.47
N ASP A 228 -25.89 -8.36 -16.03
CA ASP A 228 -26.83 -7.49 -15.31
C ASP A 228 -26.09 -6.55 -14.32
N ALA A 229 -24.99 -5.95 -14.79
CA ALA A 229 -24.09 -5.06 -14.04
C ALA A 229 -23.38 -5.74 -12.83
N ARG A 230 -23.39 -7.07 -12.73
CA ARG A 230 -22.59 -7.79 -11.72
C ARG A 230 -21.09 -7.68 -12.02
N TYR A 231 -20.71 -7.55 -13.28
CA TYR A 231 -19.36 -7.24 -13.72
C TYR A 231 -19.32 -5.86 -14.38
N VAL A 232 -18.51 -4.96 -13.80
CA VAL A 232 -18.29 -3.61 -14.33
C VAL A 232 -16.80 -3.47 -14.62
N TRP A 233 -16.47 -2.99 -15.83
CA TRP A 233 -15.07 -2.85 -16.20
C TRP A 233 -14.83 -1.62 -17.09
N SER A 234 -13.58 -1.18 -17.13
CA SER A 234 -13.14 -0.10 -18.02
C SER A 234 -11.70 -0.30 -18.46
N VAL A 235 -11.35 0.35 -19.56
CA VAL A 235 -10.00 0.35 -20.14
C VAL A 235 -9.45 1.77 -20.11
N LEU A 236 -8.18 1.89 -19.78
CA LEU A 236 -7.39 3.10 -20.00
C LEU A 236 -6.20 2.73 -20.89
N SER A 237 -6.21 3.20 -22.14
CA SER A 237 -5.10 2.97 -23.08
C SER A 237 -3.88 3.83 -22.71
N TYR A 238 -2.69 3.37 -23.09
CA TYR A 238 -1.46 4.14 -22.94
C TYR A 238 -1.56 5.53 -23.60
N ALA A 239 -2.13 5.61 -24.81
CA ALA A 239 -2.32 6.87 -25.50
C ALA A 239 -3.24 7.85 -24.76
N ALA A 240 -4.33 7.36 -24.14
CA ALA A 240 -5.23 8.21 -23.35
C ALA A 240 -4.56 8.70 -22.06
N TYR A 241 -3.76 7.85 -21.44
CA TYR A 241 -2.96 8.19 -20.25
C TYR A 241 -1.94 9.29 -20.57
N GLU A 242 -1.11 9.10 -21.58
CA GLU A 242 -0.12 10.09 -22.02
C GLU A 242 -0.76 11.45 -22.37
N LYS A 243 -1.88 11.40 -23.09
CA LYS A 243 -2.61 12.62 -23.48
C LYS A 243 -3.15 13.40 -22.28
N SER A 244 -3.46 12.75 -21.18
CA SER A 244 -3.99 13.40 -19.98
C SER A 244 -2.97 14.25 -19.25
N GLY A 245 -1.66 13.99 -19.43
CA GLY A 245 -0.60 14.59 -18.64
C GLY A 245 -0.57 14.15 -17.17
N ALA A 246 -1.27 13.05 -16.86
CA ALA A 246 -1.33 12.50 -15.52
C ALA A 246 -0.04 11.76 -15.14
N ASP A 247 0.31 11.79 -13.87
CA ASP A 247 1.42 11.02 -13.32
C ASP A 247 0.97 9.68 -12.69
N ALA A 248 1.92 8.99 -12.05
CA ALA A 248 1.66 7.69 -11.46
C ALA A 248 0.63 7.76 -10.32
N ASP A 249 0.60 8.85 -9.55
CA ASP A 249 -0.30 9.02 -8.41
C ASP A 249 -1.74 9.30 -8.85
N ASP A 250 -1.93 9.89 -10.03
CA ASP A 250 -3.23 10.30 -10.55
C ASP A 250 -4.16 9.12 -10.91
N LYS A 251 -3.60 7.89 -10.99
CA LYS A 251 -4.37 6.66 -11.28
C LYS A 251 -5.04 6.05 -10.05
N GLU A 252 -4.65 6.48 -8.86
CA GLU A 252 -5.13 5.87 -7.63
C GLU A 252 -6.65 6.05 -7.45
N GLY A 253 -7.33 4.99 -7.03
CA GLY A 253 -8.76 4.98 -6.78
C GLY A 253 -9.67 5.04 -8.02
N LEU A 254 -9.16 4.93 -9.25
CA LEU A 254 -9.99 4.90 -10.46
C LEU A 254 -10.91 3.68 -10.51
N ILE A 255 -10.39 2.49 -10.15
CA ILE A 255 -11.19 1.25 -10.12
C ILE A 255 -12.30 1.33 -9.08
N ASP A 256 -12.08 2.03 -7.97
CA ASP A 256 -13.06 2.12 -6.89
C ASP A 256 -14.31 2.88 -7.33
N GLN A 257 -14.20 3.78 -8.30
CA GLN A 257 -15.36 4.47 -8.89
C GLN A 257 -16.25 3.50 -9.71
N LEU A 258 -15.65 2.56 -10.44
CA LEU A 258 -16.41 1.51 -11.13
C LEU A 258 -17.13 0.60 -10.13
N PHE A 259 -16.48 0.33 -9.02
CA PHE A 259 -16.99 -0.55 -7.97
C PHE A 259 -18.16 0.06 -7.18
N LEU A 260 -18.43 1.37 -7.28
CA LEU A 260 -19.58 2.02 -6.64
C LEU A 260 -20.92 1.71 -7.32
N THR A 261 -20.93 1.04 -8.46
CA THR A 261 -22.16 0.65 -9.17
C THR A 261 -23.00 -0.35 -8.34
N THR A 262 -24.31 -0.17 -8.31
CA THR A 262 -25.23 -0.85 -7.37
C THR A 262 -25.19 -2.37 -7.39
N LYS A 263 -25.18 -3.02 -8.53
CA LYS A 263 -25.17 -4.49 -8.65
C LYS A 263 -23.76 -5.07 -8.77
N CYS A 264 -22.73 -4.23 -8.82
CA CYS A 264 -21.36 -4.67 -9.07
C CYS A 264 -20.88 -5.64 -8.01
N GLU A 265 -20.52 -6.83 -8.41
CA GLU A 265 -19.88 -7.85 -7.58
C GLU A 265 -18.38 -7.95 -7.83
N ILE A 266 -17.96 -7.75 -9.09
CA ILE A 266 -16.57 -7.65 -9.49
C ILE A 266 -16.40 -6.42 -10.38
N ALA A 267 -15.39 -5.57 -10.07
CA ALA A 267 -14.91 -4.54 -10.97
C ALA A 267 -13.57 -4.95 -11.56
N GLY A 268 -13.36 -4.65 -12.86
CA GLY A 268 -12.10 -4.83 -13.57
C GLY A 268 -11.61 -3.52 -14.17
N PHE A 269 -10.34 -3.18 -13.95
CA PHE A 269 -9.71 -2.03 -14.56
C PHE A 269 -8.46 -2.47 -15.31
N TYR A 270 -8.44 -2.15 -16.61
CA TYR A 270 -7.41 -2.55 -17.55
C TYR A 270 -6.60 -1.33 -17.97
N PHE A 271 -5.45 -1.16 -17.39
CA PHE A 271 -4.56 -0.05 -17.68
C PHE A 271 -3.37 -0.50 -18.52
N GLU A 272 -3.25 0.05 -19.72
CA GLU A 272 -2.10 -0.15 -20.59
C GLU A 272 -0.95 0.76 -20.12
N ILE A 273 0.05 0.19 -19.45
CA ILE A 273 1.21 0.94 -18.91
C ILE A 273 2.25 1.27 -19.99
N LYS A 274 2.34 0.44 -21.01
CA LYS A 274 3.09 0.62 -22.27
C LYS A 274 2.32 -0.13 -23.36
N PRO A 275 2.56 0.16 -24.63
CA PRO A 275 1.90 -0.57 -25.73
C PRO A 275 1.94 -2.08 -25.53
N GLN A 276 0.78 -2.71 -25.45
CA GLN A 276 0.56 -4.16 -25.22
C GLN A 276 1.05 -4.70 -23.87
N ILE A 277 1.35 -3.84 -22.89
CA ILE A 277 1.67 -4.25 -21.53
C ILE A 277 0.61 -3.67 -20.58
N TRP A 278 -0.11 -4.55 -19.90
CA TRP A 278 -1.30 -4.21 -19.13
C TRP A 278 -1.10 -4.49 -17.64
N LYS A 279 -1.50 -3.54 -16.80
CA LYS A 279 -1.80 -3.76 -15.40
C LYS A 279 -3.30 -3.96 -15.26
N VAL A 280 -3.69 -5.16 -14.84
CA VAL A 280 -5.09 -5.49 -14.61
C VAL A 280 -5.36 -5.50 -13.12
N SER A 281 -6.35 -4.72 -12.70
CA SER A 281 -6.77 -4.62 -11.31
C SER A 281 -8.20 -5.11 -11.16
N PHE A 282 -8.49 -5.77 -10.03
CA PHE A 282 -9.81 -6.25 -9.69
C PHE A 282 -10.22 -5.80 -8.29
N ARG A 283 -11.53 -5.55 -8.12
CA ARG A 283 -12.20 -5.40 -6.82
C ARG A 283 -13.35 -6.39 -6.72
N ALA A 284 -13.62 -6.90 -5.53
CA ALA A 284 -14.72 -7.87 -5.34
C ALA A 284 -15.54 -7.62 -4.08
N ARG A 285 -16.84 -7.87 -4.17
CA ARG A 285 -17.79 -7.95 -3.06
C ARG A 285 -18.10 -9.40 -2.71
N LYS A 286 -18.94 -9.59 -1.68
CA LYS A 286 -19.46 -10.90 -1.25
C LYS A 286 -18.33 -11.90 -0.96
N HIS A 287 -18.45 -13.12 -1.44
CA HIS A 287 -17.51 -14.22 -1.22
C HIS A 287 -16.41 -14.33 -2.28
N TRP A 288 -16.45 -13.53 -3.34
CA TRP A 288 -15.53 -13.64 -4.46
C TRP A 288 -14.07 -13.37 -4.05
N ASP A 289 -13.19 -14.17 -4.62
CA ASP A 289 -11.73 -14.10 -4.38
C ASP A 289 -11.01 -13.69 -5.67
N VAL A 290 -10.72 -12.39 -5.77
CA VAL A 290 -10.00 -11.85 -6.92
C VAL A 290 -8.49 -12.04 -6.85
N ALA A 291 -7.92 -12.41 -5.69
CA ALA A 291 -6.52 -12.81 -5.62
C ALA A 291 -6.30 -14.18 -6.30
N ALA A 292 -7.21 -15.12 -6.09
CA ALA A 292 -7.21 -16.38 -6.83
C ALA A 292 -7.40 -16.16 -8.33
N LEU A 293 -8.33 -15.26 -8.72
CA LEU A 293 -8.55 -14.88 -10.12
C LEU A 293 -7.27 -14.30 -10.74
N ALA A 294 -6.60 -13.37 -10.07
CA ALA A 294 -5.36 -12.76 -10.57
C ALA A 294 -4.25 -13.80 -10.78
N ARG A 295 -4.07 -14.75 -9.84
CA ARG A 295 -3.10 -15.85 -9.99
C ARG A 295 -3.45 -16.81 -11.12
N THR A 296 -4.73 -17.03 -11.41
CA THR A 296 -5.14 -17.85 -12.57
C THR A 296 -4.77 -17.17 -13.90
N LEU A 297 -4.81 -15.84 -13.96
CA LEU A 297 -4.45 -15.07 -15.16
C LEU A 297 -2.93 -14.97 -15.34
N ASN A 298 -2.21 -14.78 -14.25
CA ASN A 298 -0.75 -14.75 -14.19
C ASN A 298 -0.29 -15.28 -12.82
N PRO A 299 0.59 -16.31 -12.76
CA PRO A 299 1.07 -16.87 -11.49
C PRO A 299 1.72 -15.85 -10.53
N GLN A 300 2.27 -14.77 -11.06
CA GLN A 300 2.83 -13.66 -10.27
C GLN A 300 1.77 -12.65 -9.82
N GLY A 301 0.51 -12.83 -10.24
CA GLY A 301 -0.62 -12.03 -9.79
C GLY A 301 -0.95 -12.29 -8.33
N GLY A 302 -1.57 -11.31 -7.66
CA GLY A 302 -1.92 -11.46 -6.26
C GLY A 302 -2.54 -10.21 -5.66
N GLY A 303 -2.59 -10.18 -4.34
CA GLY A 303 -3.23 -9.15 -3.53
C GLY A 303 -4.17 -9.75 -2.49
N HIS A 304 -5.06 -8.94 -1.97
CA HIS A 304 -6.10 -9.37 -1.06
C HIS A 304 -7.26 -10.07 -1.78
N LYS A 305 -8.02 -10.88 -1.04
CA LYS A 305 -9.24 -11.54 -1.55
C LYS A 305 -10.21 -10.57 -2.23
N LYS A 306 -10.26 -9.30 -1.78
CA LYS A 306 -11.17 -8.26 -2.26
C LYS A 306 -10.54 -7.24 -3.20
N ALA A 307 -9.22 -7.20 -3.29
CA ALA A 307 -8.46 -6.24 -4.09
C ALA A 307 -7.17 -6.91 -4.58
N ALA A 308 -7.08 -7.21 -5.87
CA ALA A 308 -5.94 -7.90 -6.44
C ALA A 308 -5.68 -7.47 -7.88
N GLY A 309 -4.53 -7.85 -8.42
CA GLY A 309 -4.18 -7.56 -9.80
C GLY A 309 -3.06 -8.43 -10.32
N CYS A 310 -2.82 -8.31 -11.63
CA CYS A 310 -1.73 -8.97 -12.34
C CYS A 310 -1.29 -8.13 -13.53
N SER A 311 -0.10 -8.43 -14.05
CA SER A 311 0.36 -7.90 -15.34
C SER A 311 0.08 -8.90 -16.44
N LEU A 312 -0.35 -8.43 -17.60
CA LEU A 312 -0.60 -9.24 -18.79
C LEU A 312 0.03 -8.57 -20.02
N GLU A 313 0.38 -9.38 -20.99
CA GLU A 313 0.94 -8.93 -22.27
C GLU A 313 0.05 -9.37 -23.44
N GLY A 314 0.07 -8.57 -24.50
CA GLY A 314 -0.61 -8.83 -25.76
C GLY A 314 -1.61 -7.77 -26.17
N PRO A 315 -2.28 -7.95 -27.33
CA PRO A 315 -3.32 -7.05 -27.82
C PRO A 315 -4.47 -6.92 -26.82
N MET A 316 -5.09 -5.75 -26.76
CA MET A 316 -6.24 -5.46 -25.87
C MET A 316 -7.34 -6.52 -25.96
N SER A 317 -7.67 -6.95 -27.18
CA SER A 317 -8.71 -7.97 -27.43
C SER A 317 -8.44 -9.28 -26.69
N ASP A 318 -7.19 -9.71 -26.67
CA ASP A 318 -6.78 -10.99 -26.09
C ASP A 318 -6.75 -10.89 -24.56
N VAL A 319 -6.22 -9.79 -24.03
CA VAL A 319 -6.23 -9.51 -22.58
C VAL A 319 -7.66 -9.47 -22.05
N LEU A 320 -8.55 -8.70 -22.69
CA LEU A 320 -9.97 -8.62 -22.31
C LEU A 320 -10.64 -10.00 -22.42
N SER A 321 -10.45 -10.73 -23.52
CA SER A 321 -11.04 -12.06 -23.72
C SER A 321 -10.67 -13.03 -22.59
N ARG A 322 -9.38 -13.11 -22.24
CA ARG A 322 -8.89 -13.96 -21.15
C ARG A 322 -9.50 -13.59 -19.81
N CYS A 323 -9.49 -12.31 -19.47
CA CYS A 323 -10.01 -11.81 -18.20
C CYS A 323 -11.54 -12.00 -18.10
N HIS A 324 -12.28 -11.63 -19.13
CA HIS A 324 -13.75 -11.77 -19.15
C HIS A 324 -14.18 -13.23 -19.03
N LYS A 325 -13.49 -14.16 -19.72
CA LYS A 325 -13.75 -15.60 -19.59
C LYS A 325 -13.59 -16.04 -18.14
N SER A 326 -12.52 -15.63 -17.47
CA SER A 326 -12.23 -16.01 -16.08
C SER A 326 -13.20 -15.37 -15.08
N VAL A 327 -13.56 -14.09 -15.26
CA VAL A 327 -14.56 -13.42 -14.42
C VAL A 327 -15.95 -14.03 -14.60
N LYS A 328 -16.36 -14.31 -15.85
CA LYS A 328 -17.66 -14.93 -16.14
C LYS A 328 -17.74 -16.33 -15.53
N ALA A 329 -16.69 -17.14 -15.65
CA ALA A 329 -16.65 -18.44 -15.00
C ALA A 329 -16.82 -18.34 -13.48
N LEU A 330 -16.19 -17.35 -12.85
CA LEU A 330 -16.30 -17.10 -11.41
C LEU A 330 -17.73 -16.68 -11.01
N LEU A 331 -18.38 -15.78 -11.76
CA LEU A 331 -19.70 -15.22 -11.43
C LEU A 331 -20.88 -16.15 -11.74
N VAL A 332 -20.69 -17.20 -12.54
CA VAL A 332 -21.75 -18.14 -12.94
C VAL A 332 -21.75 -19.41 -12.07
N THR A 333 -20.66 -19.66 -11.34
CA THR A 333 -20.59 -20.71 -10.30
C THR A 333 -21.27 -20.26 -9.03
#